data_afb82319e83095607b0a7ebe833488fb
#
_entry.id   afb82319e83095607b0a7ebe833488fb
#
_cell.length_a   1.000
_cell.length_b   1.000
_cell.length_c   1.000
_cell.angle_alpha   90.00
_cell.angle_beta   90.00
_cell.angle_gamma   90.00
#
_symmetry.space_group_name_H-M   'P 1'
#
loop_
_entity.id
_entity.type
_entity.pdbx_description
1 polymer ?
#
loop_
_entity_poly.entity_id
_entity_poly.type
_entity_poly.pdbx_seq_one_letter_code
_entity_poly.pdbx_strand_id
1 'polypeptide(L)'
;ELNNYSKPRSVIRSMPNTACAFGKGVTALYGSDSRSNEFQLAQKLFNKIGHTLLLKKEEEMHTFTSIIGSGQAFIFEVLKIYFFELKQIEIKNKIDATDIFKFFVSSLGDSFEQEPDFETLINKIKSPGGTTQAGLESLEKSEVANVFRSAFEAAKKRSIEISNEHN
;
A
#
# COMPACT_ATOMS: atom_id res chain seq x y z
N GLU A 1 19.61 20.92 1.87
CA GLU A 1 19.79 21.36 3.28
C GLU A 1 20.81 20.50 4.05
N LEU A 2 20.98 19.21 3.75
CA LEU A 2 21.94 18.33 4.44
C LEU A 2 23.41 18.59 4.06
N ASN A 3 23.69 19.31 3.00
CA ASN A 3 25.06 19.64 2.55
C ASN A 3 25.80 20.66 3.43
N ASN A 4 25.13 21.30 4.39
CA ASN A 4 25.72 22.29 5.29
C ASN A 4 26.31 21.71 6.59
N TYR A 5 26.06 20.41 6.84
CA TYR A 5 26.71 19.71 7.94
C TYR A 5 27.98 19.03 7.43
N SER A 6 29.06 19.16 8.16
CA SER A 6 30.38 18.59 7.86
C SER A 6 30.30 17.23 7.19
N LYS A 7 30.46 17.18 5.87
CA LYS A 7 30.43 16.04 4.91
C LYS A 7 29.77 14.78 5.48
N PRO A 8 28.44 14.59 5.29
CA PRO A 8 27.83 13.33 5.67
C PRO A 8 28.54 12.19 4.93
N ARG A 9 28.91 11.13 5.63
CA ARG A 9 29.58 9.96 5.03
C ARG A 9 28.66 9.25 4.04
N SER A 10 27.34 9.30 4.30
CA SER A 10 26.32 8.69 3.45
C SER A 10 24.98 9.39 3.67
N VAL A 11 24.23 9.62 2.59
CA VAL A 11 22.84 10.09 2.64
C VAL A 11 21.94 8.96 2.20
N ILE A 12 20.98 8.60 3.04
CA ILE A 12 20.02 7.53 2.79
C ILE A 12 18.61 8.14 2.86
N ARG A 13 17.90 8.06 1.74
CA ARG A 13 16.51 8.45 1.66
C ARG A 13 15.63 7.28 2.06
N SER A 14 14.66 7.51 2.93
CA SER A 14 13.70 6.50 3.37
C SER A 14 12.26 7.00 3.22
N MET A 15 11.36 6.10 2.86
CA MET A 15 9.92 6.37 2.77
C MET A 15 9.15 5.22 3.44
N PRO A 16 8.89 5.32 4.74
CA PRO A 16 8.04 4.37 5.45
C PRO A 16 6.55 4.69 5.23
N ASN A 17 5.69 3.68 5.37
CA ASN A 17 4.26 3.90 5.51
C ASN A 17 3.80 3.84 6.98
N THR A 18 2.54 4.19 7.24
CA THR A 18 2.00 4.30 8.60
C THR A 18 1.98 2.98 9.37
N ALA A 19 1.98 1.83 8.68
CA ALA A 19 1.98 0.49 9.29
C ALA A 19 3.29 0.18 10.06
N CYS A 20 4.33 0.97 9.89
CA CYS A 20 5.55 0.91 10.70
C CYS A 20 5.25 1.06 12.21
N ALA A 21 4.20 1.81 12.58
CA ALA A 21 3.83 2.03 13.96
C ALA A 21 3.47 0.74 14.74
N PHE A 22 3.11 -0.34 14.02
CA PHE A 22 2.77 -1.65 14.60
C PHE A 22 3.55 -2.81 13.97
N GLY A 23 4.74 -2.53 13.43
CA GLY A 23 5.68 -3.55 12.96
C GLY A 23 5.32 -4.22 11.63
N LYS A 24 4.37 -3.69 10.88
CA LYS A 24 3.93 -4.18 9.56
C LYS A 24 4.19 -3.16 8.43
N GLY A 25 5.17 -2.31 8.62
CA GLY A 25 5.51 -1.28 7.64
C GLY A 25 6.16 -1.85 6.37
N VAL A 26 6.05 -1.08 5.29
CA VAL A 26 6.88 -1.25 4.10
C VAL A 26 7.62 0.06 3.87
N THR A 27 8.95 -0.02 3.86
CA THR A 27 9.83 1.15 3.74
C THR A 27 10.68 1.03 2.49
N ALA A 28 10.59 2.00 1.58
CA ALA A 28 11.57 2.12 0.50
C ALA A 28 12.84 2.80 1.01
N LEU A 29 14.00 2.29 0.61
CA LEU A 29 15.31 2.88 0.88
C LEU A 29 16.05 3.13 -0.44
N TYR A 30 16.69 4.29 -0.52
CA TYR A 30 17.62 4.64 -1.59
C TYR A 30 18.87 5.29 -1.02
N GLY A 31 20.01 4.95 -1.58
CA GLY A 31 21.32 5.55 -1.26
C GLY A 31 22.32 5.26 -2.37
N SER A 32 23.33 6.13 -2.52
CA SER A 32 24.33 6.03 -3.58
C SER A 32 25.20 4.75 -3.50
N ASP A 33 25.37 4.21 -2.28
CA ASP A 33 26.06 2.93 -2.05
C ASP A 33 25.25 2.06 -1.08
N SER A 34 24.49 1.12 -1.65
CA SER A 34 23.70 0.16 -0.86
C SER A 34 24.53 -0.89 -0.12
N ARG A 35 25.84 -0.96 -0.38
CA ARG A 35 26.77 -1.87 0.32
C ARG A 35 27.49 -1.20 1.49
N SER A 36 27.34 0.12 1.67
CA SER A 36 27.94 0.82 2.80
C SER A 36 27.39 0.31 4.15
N ASN A 37 28.21 0.39 5.19
CA ASN A 37 27.81 0.00 6.54
C ASN A 37 26.62 0.82 7.04
N GLU A 38 26.60 2.10 6.70
CA GLU A 38 25.52 3.03 7.04
C GLU A 38 24.19 2.62 6.39
N PHE A 39 24.22 2.24 5.11
CA PHE A 39 23.03 1.77 4.41
C PHE A 39 22.50 0.45 5.00
N GLN A 40 23.40 -0.49 5.29
CA GLN A 40 23.03 -1.75 5.92
C GLN A 40 22.47 -1.54 7.34
N LEU A 41 22.99 -0.57 8.08
CA LEU A 41 22.45 -0.21 9.39
C LEU A 41 21.03 0.36 9.26
N ALA A 42 20.80 1.28 8.31
CA ALA A 42 19.47 1.82 8.05
C ALA A 42 18.48 0.70 7.68
N GLN A 43 18.87 -0.22 6.78
CA GLN A 43 18.04 -1.36 6.41
C GLN A 43 17.70 -2.25 7.62
N LYS A 44 18.68 -2.55 8.48
CA LYS A 44 18.47 -3.34 9.71
C LYS A 44 17.50 -2.65 10.67
N LEU A 45 17.55 -1.32 10.77
CA LEU A 45 16.63 -0.56 11.62
C LEU A 45 15.21 -0.62 11.09
N PHE A 46 15.00 -0.36 9.80
CA PHE A 46 13.66 -0.42 9.20
C PHE A 46 13.08 -1.83 9.14
N ASN A 47 13.92 -2.86 8.99
CA ASN A 47 13.47 -4.26 9.07
C ASN A 47 12.94 -4.67 10.45
N LYS A 48 13.19 -3.90 11.51
CA LYS A 48 12.59 -4.14 12.83
C LYS A 48 11.12 -3.69 12.91
N ILE A 49 10.69 -2.83 12.02
CA ILE A 49 9.34 -2.25 12.00
C ILE A 49 8.55 -2.62 10.73
N GLY A 50 9.05 -3.59 9.96
CA GLY A 50 8.42 -4.11 8.76
C GLY A 50 9.42 -4.63 7.73
N HIS A 51 9.07 -4.51 6.46
CA HIS A 51 9.92 -4.91 5.34
C HIS A 51 10.55 -3.71 4.64
N THR A 52 11.77 -3.87 4.13
CA THR A 52 12.44 -2.85 3.32
C THR A 52 12.52 -3.25 1.86
N LEU A 53 12.25 -2.29 0.99
CA LEU A 53 12.46 -2.35 -0.45
C LEU A 53 13.63 -1.45 -0.83
N LEU A 54 14.63 -2.00 -1.50
CA LEU A 54 15.80 -1.24 -1.95
C LEU A 54 15.57 -0.76 -3.39
N LEU A 55 15.51 0.54 -3.57
CA LEU A 55 15.32 1.14 -4.89
C LEU A 55 16.64 1.24 -5.64
N LYS A 56 16.59 1.02 -6.95
CA LYS A 56 17.75 1.17 -7.85
C LYS A 56 17.98 2.63 -8.26
N LYS A 57 16.91 3.42 -8.32
CA LYS A 57 16.93 4.83 -8.72
C LYS A 57 16.12 5.65 -7.73
N GLU A 58 16.58 6.87 -7.47
CA GLU A 58 15.90 7.77 -6.53
C GLU A 58 14.50 8.16 -7.01
N GLU A 59 14.30 8.31 -8.31
CA GLU A 59 13.03 8.70 -8.91
C GLU A 59 11.92 7.66 -8.67
N GLU A 60 12.28 6.39 -8.44
CA GLU A 60 11.34 5.33 -8.07
C GLU A 60 10.66 5.60 -6.72
N MET A 61 11.26 6.46 -5.89
CA MET A 61 10.67 6.88 -4.61
C MET A 61 9.30 7.54 -4.78
N HIS A 62 9.09 8.33 -5.86
CA HIS A 62 7.82 8.96 -6.14
C HIS A 62 6.72 7.94 -6.49
N THR A 63 7.08 6.91 -7.26
CA THR A 63 6.19 5.81 -7.59
C THR A 63 5.86 5.00 -6.33
N PHE A 64 6.86 4.69 -5.51
CA PHE A 64 6.64 4.01 -4.23
C PHE A 64 5.73 4.82 -3.30
N THR A 65 5.95 6.13 -3.20
CA THR A 65 5.11 7.03 -2.41
C THR A 65 3.66 6.99 -2.86
N SER A 66 3.40 7.01 -4.18
CA SER A 66 2.05 6.97 -4.70
C SER A 66 1.33 5.65 -4.44
N ILE A 67 2.03 4.51 -4.53
CA ILE A 67 1.42 3.17 -4.41
C ILE A 67 1.31 2.73 -2.94
N ILE A 68 2.38 2.86 -2.16
CA ILE A 68 2.44 2.32 -0.78
C ILE A 68 2.14 3.42 0.24
N GLY A 69 2.67 4.63 0.05
CA GLY A 69 2.39 5.75 0.96
C GLY A 69 0.94 6.21 0.85
N SER A 70 0.59 6.81 -0.28
CA SER A 70 -0.76 7.35 -0.55
C SER A 70 -1.77 6.23 -0.84
N GLY A 71 -1.36 5.18 -1.53
CA GLY A 71 -2.24 4.08 -1.95
C GLY A 71 -2.89 3.35 -0.79
N GLN A 72 -2.27 3.33 0.41
CA GLN A 72 -2.91 2.83 1.62
C GLN A 72 -4.23 3.58 1.91
N ALA A 73 -4.27 4.90 1.73
CA ALA A 73 -5.49 5.69 1.90
C ALA A 73 -6.54 5.36 0.82
N PHE A 74 -6.11 5.08 -0.42
CA PHE A 74 -7.03 4.70 -1.50
C PHE A 74 -7.73 3.36 -1.20
N ILE A 75 -7.00 2.40 -0.64
CA ILE A 75 -7.59 1.14 -0.17
C ILE A 75 -8.56 1.40 0.98
N PHE A 76 -8.25 2.29 1.94
CA PHE A 76 -9.18 2.64 3.00
C PHE A 76 -10.48 3.28 2.47
N GLU A 77 -10.44 4.07 1.39
CA GLU A 77 -11.66 4.57 0.74
C GLU A 77 -12.54 3.43 0.21
N VAL A 78 -11.94 2.41 -0.41
CA VAL A 78 -12.70 1.22 -0.85
C VAL A 78 -13.24 0.45 0.35
N LEU A 79 -12.41 0.17 1.35
CA LEU A 79 -12.81 -0.56 2.55
C LEU A 79 -13.91 0.18 3.33
N LYS A 80 -13.92 1.49 3.31
CA LYS A 80 -14.98 2.31 3.88
C LYS A 80 -16.33 2.04 3.23
N ILE A 81 -16.39 1.87 1.89
CA ILE A 81 -17.60 1.52 1.17
C ILE A 81 -18.10 0.14 1.64
N TYR A 82 -17.23 -0.87 1.67
CA TYR A 82 -17.58 -2.21 2.19
C TYR A 82 -18.14 -2.16 3.61
N PHE A 83 -17.50 -1.36 4.48
CA PHE A 83 -17.94 -1.23 5.86
C PHE A 83 -19.32 -0.59 5.97
N PHE A 84 -19.63 0.43 5.18
CA PHE A 84 -20.95 1.05 5.17
C PHE A 84 -22.03 0.10 4.65
N GLU A 85 -21.76 -0.67 3.60
CA GLU A 85 -22.70 -1.69 3.10
C GLU A 85 -22.93 -2.79 4.14
N LEU A 86 -21.88 -3.27 4.81
CA LEU A 86 -21.99 -4.24 5.89
C LEU A 86 -22.91 -3.73 7.02
N LYS A 87 -22.83 -2.46 7.35
CA LYS A 87 -23.67 -1.85 8.41
C LYS A 87 -25.16 -1.74 8.04
N GLN A 88 -25.53 -1.93 6.78
CA GLN A 88 -26.95 -2.01 6.38
C GLN A 88 -27.58 -3.36 6.78
N ILE A 89 -26.77 -4.36 7.09
CA ILE A 89 -27.25 -5.67 7.51
C ILE A 89 -27.63 -5.62 8.99
N GLU A 90 -28.90 -5.97 9.31
CA GLU A 90 -29.32 -6.14 10.69
C GLU A 90 -28.70 -7.40 11.30
N ILE A 91 -27.76 -7.20 12.23
CA ILE A 91 -27.06 -8.30 12.90
C ILE A 91 -27.81 -8.64 14.18
N LYS A 92 -28.42 -9.85 14.23
CA LYS A 92 -29.22 -10.32 15.38
C LYS A 92 -28.40 -10.86 16.54
N ASN A 93 -27.14 -11.26 16.29
CA ASN A 93 -26.24 -11.72 17.34
C ASN A 93 -25.46 -10.52 17.93
N LYS A 94 -24.81 -10.75 19.08
CA LYS A 94 -24.03 -9.69 19.78
C LYS A 94 -22.69 -9.35 19.12
N ILE A 95 -22.44 -9.77 17.87
CA ILE A 95 -21.20 -9.49 17.15
C ILE A 95 -21.33 -8.10 16.51
N ASP A 96 -20.35 -7.22 16.80
CA ASP A 96 -20.31 -5.89 16.18
C ASP A 96 -19.89 -6.00 14.68
N ALA A 97 -20.50 -5.17 13.85
CA ALA A 97 -20.12 -5.03 12.43
C ALA A 97 -18.61 -4.74 12.26
N THR A 98 -18.02 -4.01 13.20
CA THR A 98 -16.58 -3.73 13.21
C THR A 98 -15.74 -5.01 13.33
N ASP A 99 -16.15 -5.94 14.17
CA ASP A 99 -15.41 -7.20 14.35
C ASP A 99 -15.56 -8.11 13.12
N ILE A 100 -16.76 -8.21 12.57
CA ILE A 100 -16.98 -8.93 11.30
C ILE A 100 -16.09 -8.35 10.20
N PHE A 101 -16.05 -7.02 10.09
CA PHE A 101 -15.25 -6.33 9.07
C PHE A 101 -13.74 -6.56 9.26
N LYS A 102 -13.23 -6.54 10.49
CA LYS A 102 -11.83 -6.89 10.78
C LYS A 102 -11.48 -8.30 10.31
N PHE A 103 -12.33 -9.29 10.62
CA PHE A 103 -12.14 -10.67 10.15
C PHE A 103 -12.15 -10.75 8.62
N PHE A 104 -13.09 -10.08 7.97
CA PHE A 104 -13.16 -10.03 6.51
C PHE A 104 -11.88 -9.46 5.90
N VAL A 105 -11.42 -8.30 6.36
CA VAL A 105 -10.20 -7.67 5.84
C VAL A 105 -8.95 -8.51 6.11
N SER A 106 -8.83 -9.10 7.31
CA SER A 106 -7.71 -9.99 7.65
C SER A 106 -7.66 -11.20 6.72
N SER A 107 -8.81 -11.81 6.44
CA SER A 107 -8.90 -13.01 5.59
C SER A 107 -8.43 -12.77 4.15
N LEU A 108 -8.47 -11.53 3.64
CA LEU A 108 -7.93 -11.21 2.31
C LEU A 108 -6.41 -11.36 2.28
N GLY A 109 -5.72 -10.92 3.33
CA GLY A 109 -4.27 -11.12 3.47
C GLY A 109 -3.90 -12.58 3.59
N ASP A 110 -4.61 -13.32 4.44
CA ASP A 110 -4.40 -14.76 4.64
C ASP A 110 -4.65 -15.54 3.34
N SER A 111 -5.68 -15.17 2.58
CA SER A 111 -5.97 -15.78 1.28
C SER A 111 -4.85 -15.54 0.27
N PHE A 112 -4.30 -14.32 0.22
CA PHE A 112 -3.20 -13.98 -0.67
C PHE A 112 -1.87 -14.65 -0.24
N GLU A 113 -1.67 -14.91 1.04
CA GLU A 113 -0.52 -15.67 1.53
C GLU A 113 -0.57 -17.13 1.06
N GLN A 114 -1.76 -17.73 1.00
CA GLN A 114 -1.94 -19.12 0.52
C GLN A 114 -1.88 -19.23 -1.01
N GLU A 115 -2.35 -18.21 -1.72
CA GLU A 115 -2.42 -18.18 -3.18
C GLU A 115 -2.07 -16.76 -3.67
N PRO A 116 -0.79 -16.47 -4.00
CA PRO A 116 -0.35 -15.14 -4.40
C PRO A 116 -0.66 -14.80 -5.88
N ASP A 117 -1.80 -15.26 -6.38
CA ASP A 117 -2.31 -14.97 -7.72
C ASP A 117 -3.77 -14.47 -7.66
N PHE A 118 -3.98 -13.20 -7.98
CA PHE A 118 -5.29 -12.57 -7.89
C PHE A 118 -6.33 -13.19 -8.83
N GLU A 119 -5.95 -13.59 -10.02
CA GLU A 119 -6.87 -14.21 -10.98
C GLU A 119 -7.37 -15.56 -10.46
N THR A 120 -6.48 -16.37 -9.91
CA THR A 120 -6.84 -17.64 -9.26
C THR A 120 -7.77 -17.41 -8.07
N LEU A 121 -7.48 -16.44 -7.20
CA LEU A 121 -8.34 -16.10 -6.06
C LEU A 121 -9.73 -15.67 -6.51
N ILE A 122 -9.82 -14.79 -7.50
CA ILE A 122 -11.08 -14.30 -8.06
C ILE A 122 -11.88 -15.48 -8.67
N ASN A 123 -11.22 -16.33 -9.45
CA ASN A 123 -11.87 -17.47 -10.10
C ASN A 123 -12.36 -18.53 -9.11
N LYS A 124 -11.72 -18.70 -7.95
CA LYS A 124 -12.22 -19.57 -6.86
C LYS A 124 -13.58 -19.09 -6.28
N ILE A 125 -13.83 -17.78 -6.32
CA ILE A 125 -15.05 -17.16 -5.77
C ILE A 125 -16.12 -16.99 -6.84
N LYS A 126 -15.71 -16.75 -8.09
CA LYS A 126 -16.60 -16.46 -9.22
C LYS A 126 -17.24 -17.73 -9.75
N SER A 127 -18.56 -17.86 -9.66
CA SER A 127 -19.33 -18.90 -10.32
C SER A 127 -20.00 -18.36 -11.60
N PRO A 128 -20.15 -19.18 -12.66
CA PRO A 128 -20.82 -18.76 -13.88
C PRO A 128 -22.29 -18.32 -13.62
N GLY A 129 -22.63 -17.11 -14.08
CA GLY A 129 -23.96 -16.51 -13.83
C GLY A 129 -24.22 -16.10 -12.37
N GLY A 130 -23.22 -16.17 -11.50
CA GLY A 130 -23.36 -15.85 -10.08
C GLY A 130 -23.23 -14.35 -9.76
N THR A 131 -23.52 -14.02 -8.49
CA THR A 131 -23.47 -12.64 -7.97
C THR A 131 -22.07 -12.00 -8.10
N THR A 132 -21.03 -12.79 -7.89
CA THR A 132 -19.63 -12.33 -8.03
C THR A 132 -19.32 -11.91 -9.46
N GLN A 133 -19.75 -12.70 -10.44
CA GLN A 133 -19.57 -12.35 -11.85
C GLN A 133 -20.28 -11.04 -12.20
N ALA A 134 -21.55 -10.88 -11.81
CA ALA A 134 -22.32 -9.66 -12.07
C ALA A 134 -21.66 -8.42 -11.43
N GLY A 135 -21.14 -8.54 -10.21
CA GLY A 135 -20.42 -7.47 -9.52
C GLY A 135 -19.11 -7.09 -10.25
N LEU A 136 -18.31 -8.07 -10.65
CA LEU A 136 -17.06 -7.84 -11.39
C LEU A 136 -17.31 -7.17 -12.75
N GLU A 137 -18.33 -7.59 -13.49
CA GLU A 137 -18.73 -6.96 -14.75
C GLU A 137 -19.15 -5.50 -14.56
N SER A 138 -19.82 -5.19 -13.44
CA SER A 138 -20.16 -3.79 -13.09
C SER A 138 -18.92 -2.94 -12.80
N LEU A 139 -17.95 -3.50 -12.06
CA LEU A 139 -16.67 -2.81 -11.79
C LEU A 139 -15.85 -2.58 -13.08
N GLU A 140 -15.84 -3.57 -13.96
CA GLU A 140 -15.18 -3.45 -15.27
C GLU A 140 -15.81 -2.36 -16.14
N LYS A 141 -17.14 -2.33 -16.26
CA LYS A 141 -17.88 -1.27 -16.97
C LYS A 141 -17.64 0.11 -16.39
N SER A 142 -17.40 0.21 -15.10
CA SER A 142 -17.09 1.45 -14.39
C SER A 142 -15.59 1.81 -14.47
N GLU A 143 -14.80 1.04 -15.22
CA GLU A 143 -13.37 1.27 -15.44
C GLU A 143 -12.57 1.50 -14.14
N VAL A 144 -12.89 0.76 -13.07
CA VAL A 144 -12.28 0.94 -11.74
C VAL A 144 -10.75 0.94 -11.79
N ALA A 145 -10.16 0.15 -12.67
CA ALA A 145 -8.70 0.12 -12.86
C ALA A 145 -8.16 1.48 -13.34
N ASN A 146 -8.87 2.18 -14.22
CA ASN A 146 -8.48 3.50 -14.72
C ASN A 146 -8.62 4.57 -13.63
N VAL A 147 -9.63 4.47 -12.77
CA VAL A 147 -9.79 5.34 -11.59
C VAL A 147 -8.58 5.23 -10.67
N PHE A 148 -8.16 3.99 -10.33
CA PHE A 148 -6.98 3.78 -9.48
C PHE A 148 -5.68 4.24 -10.13
N ARG A 149 -5.47 3.95 -11.42
CA ARG A 149 -4.29 4.44 -12.16
C ARG A 149 -4.21 5.96 -12.13
N SER A 150 -5.33 6.65 -12.36
CA SER A 150 -5.39 8.11 -12.29
C SER A 150 -5.05 8.65 -10.91
N ALA A 151 -5.51 7.99 -9.84
CA ALA A 151 -5.18 8.37 -8.46
C ALA A 151 -3.68 8.20 -8.17
N PHE A 152 -3.07 7.08 -8.60
CA PHE A 152 -1.62 6.87 -8.46
C PHE A 152 -0.80 7.90 -9.22
N GLU A 153 -1.17 8.23 -10.46
CA GLU A 153 -0.46 9.25 -11.25
C GLU A 153 -0.60 10.65 -10.63
N ALA A 154 -1.77 11.03 -10.14
CA ALA A 154 -1.97 12.29 -9.45
C ALA A 154 -1.09 12.39 -8.18
N ALA A 155 -1.05 11.33 -7.37
CA ALA A 155 -0.21 11.29 -6.17
C ALA A 155 1.29 11.33 -6.51
N LYS A 156 1.71 10.60 -7.55
CA LYS A 156 3.10 10.61 -8.02
C LYS A 156 3.50 11.99 -8.52
N LYS A 157 2.67 12.62 -9.33
CA LYS A 157 2.90 13.99 -9.84
C LYS A 157 3.07 14.96 -8.67
N ARG A 158 2.18 14.91 -7.67
CA ARG A 158 2.29 15.78 -6.49
C ARG A 158 3.55 15.52 -5.67
N SER A 159 3.98 14.26 -5.55
CA SER A 159 5.24 13.90 -4.90
C SER A 159 6.46 14.52 -5.58
N ILE A 160 6.46 14.59 -6.92
CA ILE A 160 7.52 15.24 -7.71
C ILE A 160 7.50 16.75 -7.49
N GLU A 161 6.31 17.38 -7.55
CA GLU A 161 6.14 18.82 -7.32
C GLU A 161 6.69 19.23 -5.94
N ILE A 162 6.32 18.51 -4.86
CA ILE A 162 6.82 18.75 -3.50
C ILE A 162 8.35 18.66 -3.45
N SER A 163 8.93 17.67 -4.12
CA SER A 163 10.39 17.53 -4.17
C SER A 163 11.07 18.74 -4.83
N ASN A 164 10.45 19.30 -5.86
CA ASN A 164 10.96 20.47 -6.58
C ASN A 164 10.76 21.79 -5.82
N GLU A 165 9.75 21.88 -4.96
CA GLU A 165 9.48 23.05 -4.11
C GLU A 165 10.55 23.20 -2.99
N HIS A 166 11.27 22.13 -2.67
CA HIS A 166 12.25 22.09 -1.58
C HIS A 166 13.71 22.00 -2.05
N ASN A 167 13.97 22.00 -3.35
CA ASN A 167 15.29 22.07 -3.98
C ASN A 167 15.58 23.48 -4.47
#